data_f654dc16dfff949c70697e1b3367df30
#
_entry.id   f654dc16dfff949c70697e1b3367df30
#
_cell.length_a   1.000
_cell.length_b   1.000
_cell.length_c   1.000
_cell.angle_alpha   90.00
_cell.angle_beta   90.00
_cell.angle_gamma   90.00
#
_symmetry.space_group_name_H-M   'P 1'
#
loop_
_entity.id
_entity.type
_entity.pdbx_description
1 polymer ?
#
loop_
_entity_poly.entity_id
_entity_poly.type
_entity_poly.pdbx_seq_one_letter_code
_entity_poly.pdbx_strand_id
1 'polypeptide(L)'
;MISNPNSTSQTNALFRQIVPCLQAVEGLRLKVQFTHHPGHAEEMVKGMTRDDYDVIIAVGGDGTVNEVVNGLLGPADGQRPDPHSIPALAVIPTGSANVFVRALGFPNTPVEATHVLARMLERNLRRTIYLGTWNDRWFAVNAGFGLDADVLARVDRAREQGFSATPLRYLNVAIRAWSRARKNPPHIAVKAESSIGEQLRKDDVPLMFTSNTNPWT
;
A
#
# COMPACT_ATOMS: atom_id res chain seq x y z
N MET A 1 12.31 -10.55 -1.13
CA MET A 1 11.70 -9.58 -2.05
C MET A 1 10.45 -10.21 -2.65
N ILE A 2 9.32 -9.56 -2.51
CA ILE A 2 8.03 -10.01 -3.04
C ILE A 2 7.64 -9.05 -4.15
N SER A 3 7.31 -9.59 -5.32
CA SER A 3 7.04 -8.78 -6.50
C SER A 3 5.71 -9.14 -7.14
N ASN A 4 4.92 -8.10 -7.42
CA ASN A 4 3.68 -8.24 -8.18
C ASN A 4 3.97 -8.12 -9.67
N PRO A 5 3.91 -9.22 -10.46
CA PRO A 5 4.23 -9.21 -11.88
C PRO A 5 3.28 -8.35 -12.72
N ASN A 6 2.09 -8.05 -12.21
CA ASN A 6 1.08 -7.23 -12.88
C ASN A 6 1.19 -5.73 -12.54
N SER A 7 2.23 -5.31 -11.83
CA SER A 7 2.45 -3.90 -11.49
C SER A 7 2.85 -3.08 -12.72
N THR A 8 2.41 -1.81 -12.78
CA THR A 8 2.43 -0.95 -13.98
C THR A 8 3.81 -0.80 -14.63
N SER A 9 4.87 -0.69 -13.83
CA SER A 9 6.23 -0.43 -14.33
C SER A 9 7.13 -1.66 -14.24
N GLN A 10 6.57 -2.84 -13.98
CA GLN A 10 7.38 -4.04 -13.82
C GLN A 10 7.73 -4.65 -15.16
N THR A 11 9.02 -4.84 -15.41
CA THR A 11 9.56 -5.48 -16.62
C THR A 11 10.79 -6.31 -16.27
N ASN A 12 11.13 -7.27 -17.14
CA ASN A 12 12.39 -8.01 -17.02
C ASN A 12 13.61 -7.08 -17.05
N ALA A 13 13.53 -5.96 -17.77
CA ALA A 13 14.59 -4.95 -17.84
C ALA A 13 14.78 -4.26 -16.48
N LEU A 14 13.70 -4.01 -15.74
CA LEU A 14 13.77 -3.45 -14.41
C LEU A 14 14.51 -4.39 -13.43
N PHE A 15 14.17 -5.68 -13.43
CA PHE A 15 14.84 -6.65 -12.56
C PHE A 15 16.34 -6.76 -12.82
N ARG A 16 16.78 -6.63 -14.08
CA ARG A 16 18.21 -6.60 -14.43
C ARG A 16 18.95 -5.38 -13.84
N GLN A 17 18.24 -4.34 -13.47
CA GLN A 17 18.81 -3.14 -12.85
C GLN A 17 18.75 -3.21 -11.31
N ILE A 18 17.59 -3.55 -10.75
CA ILE A 18 17.38 -3.48 -9.29
C ILE A 18 18.03 -4.64 -8.54
N VAL A 19 18.03 -5.86 -9.10
CA VAL A 19 18.58 -7.03 -8.41
C VAL A 19 20.10 -6.92 -8.20
N PRO A 20 20.93 -6.58 -9.21
CA PRO A 20 22.36 -6.40 -8.99
C PRO A 20 22.67 -5.27 -8.00
N CYS A 21 21.88 -4.18 -8.02
CA CYS A 21 22.05 -3.08 -7.09
C CYS A 21 21.85 -3.53 -5.63
N LEU A 22 20.84 -4.35 -5.36
CA LEU A 22 20.63 -4.91 -4.03
C LEU A 22 21.71 -5.96 -3.66
N GLN A 23 22.09 -6.82 -4.59
CA GLN A 23 23.10 -7.84 -4.37
C GLN A 23 24.50 -7.27 -4.10
N ALA A 24 24.77 -6.02 -4.49
CA ALA A 24 26.00 -5.32 -4.18
C ALA A 24 26.12 -4.91 -2.70
N VAL A 25 25.01 -4.92 -1.94
CA VAL A 25 25.02 -4.64 -0.50
C VAL A 25 25.68 -5.80 0.23
N GLU A 26 26.76 -5.51 0.95
CA GLU A 26 27.52 -6.52 1.67
C GLU A 26 26.66 -7.26 2.69
N GLY A 27 26.77 -8.60 2.71
CA GLY A 27 26.01 -9.47 3.62
C GLY A 27 24.53 -9.65 3.25
N LEU A 28 24.00 -8.98 2.23
CA LEU A 28 22.62 -9.16 1.81
C LEU A 28 22.39 -10.51 1.12
N ARG A 29 21.47 -11.29 1.66
CA ARG A 29 20.96 -12.51 1.01
C ARG A 29 19.56 -12.24 0.46
N LEU A 30 19.43 -12.21 -0.87
CA LEU A 30 18.18 -11.85 -1.55
C LEU A 30 17.43 -13.10 -2.02
N LYS A 31 16.22 -13.31 -1.51
CA LYS A 31 15.26 -14.28 -2.04
C LYS A 31 14.15 -13.52 -2.78
N VAL A 32 13.87 -13.88 -4.01
CA VAL A 32 12.84 -13.25 -4.85
C VAL A 32 11.67 -14.20 -5.02
N GLN A 33 10.45 -13.71 -4.80
CA GLN A 33 9.21 -14.45 -4.99
C GLN A 33 8.19 -13.55 -5.70
N PHE A 34 7.30 -14.16 -6.49
CA PHE A 34 6.27 -13.45 -7.23
C PHE A 34 4.89 -13.76 -6.66
N THR A 35 4.01 -12.76 -6.67
CA THR A 35 2.59 -12.98 -6.35
C THR A 35 1.86 -13.54 -7.56
N HIS A 36 0.81 -14.31 -7.33
CA HIS A 36 0.02 -14.95 -8.39
C HIS A 36 -1.44 -14.48 -8.43
N HIS A 37 -1.93 -13.90 -7.35
CA HIS A 37 -3.30 -13.41 -7.21
C HIS A 37 -3.38 -12.25 -6.19
N PRO A 38 -4.46 -11.47 -6.17
CA PRO A 38 -4.73 -10.51 -5.10
C PRO A 38 -4.74 -11.20 -3.73
N GLY A 39 -4.15 -10.54 -2.72
CA GLY A 39 -4.00 -11.09 -1.37
C GLY A 39 -2.78 -12.02 -1.18
N HIS A 40 -2.12 -12.47 -2.27
CA HIS A 40 -1.01 -13.41 -2.15
C HIS A 40 0.20 -12.83 -1.41
N ALA A 41 0.50 -11.53 -1.54
CA ALA A 41 1.59 -10.93 -0.78
C ALA A 41 1.33 -10.95 0.74
N GLU A 42 0.07 -10.81 1.16
CA GLU A 42 -0.35 -10.97 2.55
C GLU A 42 -0.13 -12.41 3.05
N GLU A 43 -0.59 -13.39 2.27
CA GLU A 43 -0.43 -14.81 2.60
C GLU A 43 1.05 -15.20 2.74
N MET A 44 1.90 -14.69 1.84
CA MET A 44 3.34 -15.00 1.81
C MET A 44 4.08 -14.53 3.05
N VAL A 45 3.66 -13.46 3.69
CA VAL A 45 4.37 -12.87 4.84
C VAL A 45 3.66 -13.12 6.17
N LYS A 46 2.52 -13.78 6.15
CA LYS A 46 1.74 -14.06 7.35
C LYS A 46 2.54 -14.88 8.37
N GLY A 47 2.67 -14.31 9.57
CA GLY A 47 3.40 -14.95 10.67
C GLY A 47 4.93 -14.95 10.53
N MET A 48 5.49 -14.26 9.53
CA MET A 48 6.93 -14.09 9.42
C MET A 48 7.49 -13.26 10.57
N THR A 49 8.62 -13.70 11.07
CA THR A 49 9.38 -13.05 12.14
C THR A 49 10.75 -12.61 11.65
N ARG A 50 11.50 -11.91 12.48
CA ARG A 50 12.89 -11.53 12.19
C ARG A 50 13.85 -12.72 12.12
N ASP A 51 13.47 -13.87 12.66
CA ASP A 51 14.26 -15.10 12.51
C ASP A 51 14.17 -15.64 11.07
N ASP A 52 13.09 -15.32 10.35
CA ASP A 52 12.93 -15.71 8.94
C ASP A 52 13.61 -14.72 7.99
N TYR A 53 13.38 -13.41 8.20
CA TYR A 53 13.92 -12.33 7.36
C TYR A 53 14.06 -11.02 8.15
N ASP A 54 15.17 -10.31 7.95
CA ASP A 54 15.35 -8.96 8.50
C ASP A 54 14.48 -7.91 7.83
N VAL A 55 14.26 -8.07 6.51
CA VAL A 55 13.55 -7.10 5.67
C VAL A 55 12.70 -7.80 4.62
N ILE A 56 11.46 -7.39 4.49
CA ILE A 56 10.60 -7.70 3.34
C ILE A 56 10.61 -6.51 2.39
N ILE A 57 11.08 -6.73 1.15
CA ILE A 57 11.06 -5.71 0.10
C ILE A 57 9.82 -5.95 -0.79
N ALA A 58 8.84 -5.08 -0.72
CA ALA A 58 7.68 -5.09 -1.59
C ALA A 58 7.99 -4.37 -2.91
N VAL A 59 7.97 -5.09 -4.02
CA VAL A 59 8.10 -4.53 -5.38
C VAL A 59 6.71 -4.46 -6.00
N GLY A 60 6.10 -3.29 -5.91
CA GLY A 60 4.69 -3.11 -6.26
C GLY A 60 4.20 -1.68 -6.07
N GLY A 61 2.89 -1.49 -6.16
CA GLY A 61 2.20 -0.27 -5.77
C GLY A 61 1.64 -0.31 -4.35
N ASP A 62 0.82 0.68 -4.00
CA ASP A 62 0.25 0.85 -2.67
C ASP A 62 -0.58 -0.38 -2.21
N GLY A 63 -1.24 -1.08 -3.14
CA GLY A 63 -1.97 -2.32 -2.84
C GLY A 63 -1.06 -3.45 -2.35
N THR A 64 0.08 -3.67 -3.03
CA THR A 64 1.07 -4.68 -2.61
C THR A 64 1.67 -4.33 -1.24
N VAL A 65 1.95 -3.04 -1.01
CA VAL A 65 2.41 -2.55 0.29
C VAL A 65 1.38 -2.86 1.38
N ASN A 66 0.10 -2.57 1.10
CA ASN A 66 -0.97 -2.79 2.06
C ASN A 66 -1.19 -4.29 2.38
N GLU A 67 -1.08 -5.17 1.38
CA GLU A 67 -1.09 -6.63 1.59
C GLU A 67 0.05 -7.08 2.51
N VAL A 68 1.29 -6.63 2.24
CA VAL A 68 2.45 -6.99 3.08
C VAL A 68 2.28 -6.46 4.51
N VAL A 69 1.79 -5.24 4.68
CA VAL A 69 1.49 -4.66 6.01
C VAL A 69 0.50 -5.55 6.78
N ASN A 70 -0.62 -5.92 6.16
CA ASN A 70 -1.64 -6.75 6.82
C ASN A 70 -1.14 -8.16 7.13
N GLY A 71 -0.32 -8.74 6.27
CA GLY A 71 0.26 -10.06 6.51
C GLY A 71 1.28 -10.09 7.66
N LEU A 72 2.12 -9.06 7.76
CA LEU A 72 3.12 -8.94 8.83
C LEU A 72 2.49 -8.60 10.18
N LEU A 73 1.47 -7.74 10.21
CA LEU A 73 0.87 -7.26 11.44
C LEU A 73 -0.30 -8.11 11.93
N GLY A 74 -0.92 -8.89 11.02
CA GLY A 74 -2.16 -9.60 11.33
C GLY A 74 -3.36 -8.68 11.55
N PRO A 75 -4.49 -9.18 12.07
CA PRO A 75 -5.69 -8.39 12.31
C PRO A 75 -5.46 -7.20 13.24
N ALA A 76 -6.00 -6.04 12.89
CA ALA A 76 -5.79 -4.80 13.64
C ALA A 76 -6.53 -4.76 14.98
N ASP A 77 -7.55 -5.57 15.15
CA ASP A 77 -8.30 -5.78 16.39
C ASP A 77 -7.71 -6.89 17.28
N GLY A 78 -6.68 -7.60 16.78
CA GLY A 78 -5.96 -8.65 17.48
C GLY A 78 -4.78 -8.12 18.32
N GLN A 79 -4.00 -9.07 18.81
CA GLN A 79 -2.75 -8.77 19.51
C GLN A 79 -1.72 -8.24 18.48
N ARG A 80 -1.26 -7.01 18.71
CA ARG A 80 -0.24 -6.39 17.85
C ARG A 80 1.13 -7.03 18.09
N PRO A 81 1.84 -7.44 17.03
CA PRO A 81 3.20 -7.94 17.19
C PRO A 81 4.13 -6.79 17.66
N ASP A 82 5.17 -7.15 18.39
CA ASP A 82 6.25 -6.21 18.68
C ASP A 82 6.92 -5.79 17.35
N PRO A 83 7.03 -4.48 17.06
CA PRO A 83 7.71 -4.00 15.85
C PRO A 83 9.14 -4.49 15.70
N HIS A 84 9.78 -4.91 16.79
CA HIS A 84 11.13 -5.48 16.77
C HIS A 84 11.16 -6.97 16.47
N SER A 85 10.04 -7.68 16.56
CA SER A 85 9.94 -9.12 16.30
C SER A 85 9.60 -9.45 14.84
N ILE A 86 9.11 -8.50 14.08
CA ILE A 86 8.73 -8.67 12.67
C ILE A 86 9.76 -8.06 11.72
N PRO A 87 9.85 -8.55 10.46
CA PRO A 87 10.71 -7.96 9.44
C PRO A 87 10.37 -6.49 9.19
N ALA A 88 11.40 -5.68 8.92
CA ALA A 88 11.15 -4.32 8.44
C ALA A 88 10.58 -4.37 7.01
N LEU A 89 9.69 -3.42 6.68
CA LEU A 89 9.17 -3.26 5.33
C LEU A 89 10.00 -2.24 4.55
N ALA A 90 10.44 -2.61 3.36
CA ALA A 90 11.01 -1.73 2.35
C ALA A 90 10.17 -1.80 1.07
N VAL A 91 10.21 -0.75 0.25
CA VAL A 91 9.37 -0.67 -0.95
C VAL A 91 10.19 -0.21 -2.15
N ILE A 92 10.03 -0.92 -3.28
CA ILE A 92 10.46 -0.49 -4.60
C ILE A 92 9.18 -0.18 -5.41
N PRO A 93 8.93 1.10 -5.73
CA PRO A 93 7.66 1.52 -6.33
C PRO A 93 7.57 1.11 -7.80
N THR A 94 6.59 0.29 -8.14
CA THR A 94 6.29 -0.09 -9.53
C THR A 94 4.81 0.14 -9.89
N GLY A 95 4.03 0.68 -8.98
CA GLY A 95 2.64 1.05 -9.18
C GLY A 95 2.48 2.39 -9.90
N SER A 96 1.24 2.80 -10.12
CA SER A 96 0.91 4.06 -10.83
C SER A 96 0.99 5.30 -9.94
N ALA A 97 0.56 5.23 -8.68
CA ALA A 97 0.50 6.37 -7.77
C ALA A 97 1.64 6.38 -6.74
N ASN A 98 1.95 5.23 -6.14
CA ASN A 98 3.00 5.02 -5.15
C ASN A 98 2.97 6.07 -4.01
N VAL A 99 1.77 6.33 -3.49
CA VAL A 99 1.53 7.39 -2.50
C VAL A 99 2.32 7.14 -1.23
N PHE A 100 2.36 5.88 -0.78
CA PHE A 100 3.11 5.50 0.41
C PHE A 100 4.60 5.84 0.31
N VAL A 101 5.23 5.47 -0.79
CA VAL A 101 6.66 5.70 -1.03
C VAL A 101 6.96 7.20 -1.07
N ARG A 102 6.13 7.97 -1.78
CA ARG A 102 6.24 9.43 -1.87
C ARG A 102 6.07 10.10 -0.50
N ALA A 103 5.10 9.66 0.29
CA ALA A 103 4.88 10.17 1.65
C ALA A 103 6.07 9.88 2.60
N LEU A 104 6.83 8.82 2.32
CA LEU A 104 8.08 8.51 3.04
C LEU A 104 9.27 9.35 2.56
N GLY A 105 9.12 10.15 1.51
CA GLY A 105 10.19 10.95 0.92
C GLY A 105 11.15 10.15 0.03
N PHE A 106 10.74 8.96 -0.44
CA PHE A 106 11.52 8.16 -1.37
C PHE A 106 11.28 8.58 -2.82
N PRO A 107 12.24 8.33 -3.71
CA PRO A 107 12.04 8.51 -5.15
C PRO A 107 10.88 7.65 -5.67
N ASN A 108 10.13 8.19 -6.65
CA ASN A 108 9.00 7.48 -7.26
C ASN A 108 9.42 6.56 -8.42
N THR A 109 10.68 6.61 -8.84
CA THR A 109 11.22 5.71 -9.86
C THR A 109 11.84 4.48 -9.21
N PRO A 110 11.58 3.26 -9.74
CA PRO A 110 12.05 2.01 -9.12
C PRO A 110 13.56 1.95 -8.93
N VAL A 111 14.34 2.40 -9.94
CA VAL A 111 15.80 2.31 -9.92
C VAL A 111 16.39 3.27 -8.88
N GLU A 112 15.96 4.52 -8.87
CA GLU A 112 16.43 5.50 -7.87
C GLU A 112 16.03 5.09 -6.45
N ALA A 113 14.79 4.61 -6.27
CA ALA A 113 14.34 4.07 -4.98
C ALA A 113 15.21 2.90 -4.52
N THR A 114 15.63 2.02 -5.45
CA THR A 114 16.52 0.89 -5.13
C THR A 114 17.90 1.37 -4.68
N HIS A 115 18.48 2.39 -5.32
CA HIS A 115 19.75 2.96 -4.90
C HIS A 115 19.67 3.61 -3.50
N VAL A 116 18.56 4.28 -3.20
CA VAL A 116 18.33 4.82 -1.84
C VAL A 116 18.18 3.69 -0.85
N LEU A 117 17.39 2.67 -1.17
CA LEU A 117 17.18 1.50 -0.32
C LEU A 117 18.50 0.76 -0.03
N ALA A 118 19.34 0.52 -1.05
CA ALA A 118 20.64 -0.13 -0.88
C ALA A 118 21.49 0.60 0.18
N ARG A 119 21.62 1.93 0.06
CA ARG A 119 22.34 2.75 1.05
C ARG A 119 21.74 2.68 2.46
N MET A 120 20.40 2.57 2.57
CA MET A 120 19.75 2.42 3.87
C MET A 120 20.00 1.05 4.48
N LEU A 121 20.00 0.00 3.67
CA LEU A 121 20.33 -1.36 4.12
C LEU A 121 21.78 -1.45 4.61
N GLU A 122 22.74 -0.90 3.86
CA GLU A 122 24.17 -0.83 4.26
C GLU A 122 24.35 -0.15 5.62
N ARG A 123 23.58 0.91 5.89
CA ARG A 123 23.65 1.69 7.12
C ARG A 123 22.70 1.19 8.21
N ASN A 124 21.95 0.12 7.96
CA ASN A 124 20.91 -0.41 8.86
C ASN A 124 19.90 0.68 9.31
N LEU A 125 19.55 1.60 8.42
CA LEU A 125 18.64 2.70 8.71
C LEU A 125 17.18 2.23 8.57
N ARG A 126 16.41 2.49 9.60
CA ARG A 126 14.97 2.20 9.64
C ARG A 126 14.25 3.21 10.52
N ARG A 127 12.95 3.38 10.32
CA ARG A 127 12.10 4.20 11.18
C ARG A 127 10.78 3.50 11.45
N THR A 128 10.21 3.75 12.62
CA THR A 128 8.84 3.36 12.93
C THR A 128 7.87 4.40 12.36
N ILE A 129 6.77 3.94 11.79
CA ILE A 129 5.66 4.76 11.32
C ILE A 129 4.37 4.30 11.98
N TYR A 130 3.39 5.20 12.05
CA TYR A 130 2.04 4.87 12.48
C TYR A 130 1.19 4.49 11.26
N LEU A 131 0.22 3.61 11.47
CA LEU A 131 -0.71 3.16 10.45
C LEU A 131 -2.14 3.43 10.91
N GLY A 132 -3.04 3.63 9.95
CA GLY A 132 -4.46 3.68 10.22
C GLY A 132 -5.06 2.27 10.33
N THR A 133 -6.20 2.16 11.01
CA THR A 133 -6.97 0.91 11.09
C THR A 133 -8.40 1.13 10.61
N TRP A 134 -8.95 0.11 9.96
CA TRP A 134 -10.34 0.02 9.57
C TRP A 134 -10.87 -1.38 9.91
N ASN A 135 -11.72 -1.47 10.91
CA ASN A 135 -12.12 -2.73 11.52
C ASN A 135 -10.87 -3.56 11.90
N ASP A 136 -10.76 -4.77 11.35
CA ASP A 136 -9.65 -5.71 11.52
C ASP A 136 -8.47 -5.49 10.54
N ARG A 137 -8.56 -4.46 9.67
CA ARG A 137 -7.55 -4.20 8.63
C ARG A 137 -6.71 -2.97 8.92
N TRP A 138 -5.44 -3.02 8.52
CA TRP A 138 -4.53 -1.88 8.49
C TRP A 138 -4.59 -1.19 7.13
N PHE A 139 -4.43 0.12 7.14
CA PHE A 139 -4.19 0.88 5.91
C PHE A 139 -2.98 1.79 6.05
N ALA A 140 -2.09 1.74 5.04
CA ALA A 140 -0.86 2.50 5.03
C ALA A 140 -1.04 3.91 4.45
N VAL A 141 -2.01 4.09 3.55
CA VAL A 141 -2.23 5.33 2.80
C VAL A 141 -3.58 5.94 3.17
N ASN A 142 -4.65 5.42 2.62
CA ASN A 142 -5.97 6.02 2.75
C ASN A 142 -7.04 4.96 3.02
N ALA A 143 -8.11 5.38 3.71
CA ALA A 143 -9.38 4.65 3.78
C ALA A 143 -10.51 5.60 3.36
N GLY A 144 -11.32 5.18 2.39
CA GLY A 144 -12.41 5.96 1.84
C GLY A 144 -13.76 5.24 1.94
N PHE A 145 -14.83 6.01 2.05
CA PHE A 145 -16.21 5.54 2.17
C PHE A 145 -17.14 6.29 1.23
N GLY A 146 -18.19 5.63 0.80
CA GLY A 146 -19.19 6.21 -0.08
C GLY A 146 -18.69 6.24 -1.51
N LEU A 147 -18.80 7.40 -2.16
CA LEU A 147 -18.51 7.57 -3.58
C LEU A 147 -17.07 7.12 -3.96
N ASP A 148 -16.09 7.38 -3.12
CA ASP A 148 -14.70 7.01 -3.37
C ASP A 148 -14.51 5.49 -3.38
N ALA A 149 -15.08 4.80 -2.40
CA ALA A 149 -15.05 3.34 -2.33
C ALA A 149 -15.72 2.68 -3.56
N ASP A 150 -16.83 3.25 -4.06
CA ASP A 150 -17.53 2.79 -5.26
C ASP A 150 -16.66 2.94 -6.53
N VAL A 151 -15.93 4.05 -6.65
CA VAL A 151 -15.03 4.30 -7.78
C VAL A 151 -13.88 3.31 -7.76
N LEU A 152 -13.21 3.15 -6.62
CA LEU A 152 -12.09 2.22 -6.46
C LEU A 152 -12.50 0.78 -6.74
N ALA A 153 -13.60 0.31 -6.15
CA ALA A 153 -14.10 -1.05 -6.37
C ALA A 153 -14.43 -1.36 -7.84
N ARG A 154 -14.83 -0.35 -8.64
CA ARG A 154 -15.08 -0.52 -10.07
C ARG A 154 -13.80 -0.53 -10.89
N VAL A 155 -12.83 0.29 -10.51
CA VAL A 155 -11.51 0.31 -11.15
C VAL A 155 -10.80 -1.03 -10.92
N ASP A 156 -10.86 -1.56 -9.71
CA ASP A 156 -10.25 -2.84 -9.38
C ASP A 156 -10.90 -4.00 -10.12
N ARG A 157 -12.24 -4.05 -10.19
CA ARG A 157 -12.96 -5.03 -11.01
C ARG A 157 -12.60 -4.94 -12.50
N ALA A 158 -12.39 -3.73 -13.03
CA ALA A 158 -11.95 -3.57 -14.41
C ALA A 158 -10.53 -4.07 -14.64
N ARG A 159 -9.64 -3.91 -13.65
CA ARG A 159 -8.27 -4.47 -13.67
C ARG A 159 -8.29 -6.01 -13.65
N GLU A 160 -9.10 -6.61 -12.80
CA GLU A 160 -9.29 -8.07 -12.74
C GLU A 160 -9.75 -8.65 -14.09
N GLN A 161 -10.52 -7.89 -14.85
CA GLN A 161 -10.97 -8.26 -16.21
C GLN A 161 -9.90 -7.97 -17.30
N GLY A 162 -8.66 -7.66 -16.91
CA GLY A 162 -7.55 -7.44 -17.84
C GLY A 162 -7.50 -6.05 -18.48
N PHE A 163 -8.28 -5.11 -18.00
CA PHE A 163 -8.29 -3.75 -18.53
C PHE A 163 -7.28 -2.85 -17.81
N SER A 164 -6.38 -2.20 -18.58
CA SER A 164 -5.45 -1.23 -18.03
C SER A 164 -6.19 0.00 -17.46
N ALA A 165 -5.75 0.45 -16.29
CA ALA A 165 -6.27 1.67 -15.66
C ALA A 165 -5.69 2.91 -16.34
N THR A 166 -6.34 3.39 -17.40
CA THR A 166 -5.98 4.66 -18.04
C THR A 166 -6.70 5.84 -17.35
N PRO A 167 -6.12 7.07 -17.36
CA PRO A 167 -6.75 8.26 -16.79
C PRO A 167 -8.16 8.54 -17.33
N LEU A 168 -8.39 8.33 -18.63
CA LEU A 168 -9.70 8.48 -19.28
C LEU A 168 -10.73 7.47 -18.76
N ARG A 169 -10.30 6.26 -18.46
CA ARG A 169 -11.19 5.22 -17.92
C ARG A 169 -11.53 5.50 -16.46
N TYR A 170 -10.56 5.98 -15.69
CA TYR A 170 -10.80 6.46 -14.33
C TYR A 170 -11.82 7.58 -14.30
N LEU A 171 -11.68 8.56 -15.19
CA LEU A 171 -12.61 9.67 -15.35
C LEU A 171 -14.04 9.19 -15.71
N ASN A 172 -14.18 8.26 -16.66
CA ASN A 172 -15.48 7.67 -17.01
C ASN A 172 -16.14 6.93 -15.86
N VAL A 173 -15.36 6.16 -15.09
CA VAL A 173 -15.87 5.45 -13.91
C VAL A 173 -16.29 6.46 -12.84
N ALA A 174 -15.50 7.49 -12.59
CA ALA A 174 -15.80 8.56 -11.64
C ALA A 174 -17.06 9.34 -12.02
N ILE A 175 -17.24 9.72 -13.30
CA ILE A 175 -18.43 10.41 -13.79
C ILE A 175 -19.68 9.55 -13.61
N ARG A 176 -19.62 8.26 -13.93
CA ARG A 176 -20.75 7.32 -13.75
C ARG A 176 -21.09 7.11 -12.27
N ALA A 177 -20.08 7.01 -11.41
CA ALA A 177 -20.26 6.89 -9.98
C ALA A 177 -20.89 8.17 -9.41
N TRP A 178 -20.38 9.34 -9.82
CA TRP A 178 -20.92 10.64 -9.44
C TRP A 178 -22.39 10.84 -9.90
N SER A 179 -22.70 10.49 -11.16
CA SER A 179 -24.08 10.59 -11.70
C SER A 179 -25.05 9.69 -10.93
N ARG A 180 -24.58 8.55 -10.42
CA ARG A 180 -25.39 7.62 -9.64
C ARG A 180 -25.56 8.11 -8.20
N ALA A 181 -24.47 8.59 -7.57
CA ALA A 181 -24.50 9.20 -6.24
C ALA A 181 -25.38 10.45 -6.19
N ARG A 182 -25.50 11.19 -7.30
CA ARG A 182 -26.43 12.33 -7.40
C ARG A 182 -27.91 11.91 -7.37
N LYS A 183 -28.20 10.68 -7.83
CA LYS A 183 -29.59 10.15 -7.81
C LYS A 183 -29.90 9.44 -6.49
N ASN A 184 -28.93 8.81 -5.89
CA ASN A 184 -29.01 8.07 -4.63
C ASN A 184 -27.73 8.33 -3.83
N PRO A 185 -27.61 9.46 -3.12
CA PRO A 185 -26.41 9.76 -2.35
C PRO A 185 -26.25 8.75 -1.21
N PRO A 186 -25.00 8.30 -0.93
CA PRO A 186 -24.74 7.56 0.29
C PRO A 186 -25.04 8.44 1.51
N HIS A 187 -25.69 7.87 2.52
CA HIS A 187 -25.97 8.54 3.79
C HIS A 187 -25.05 7.97 4.85
N ILE A 188 -23.91 8.62 5.09
CA ILE A 188 -22.93 8.20 6.08
C ILE A 188 -23.05 9.07 7.31
N ALA A 189 -23.30 8.48 8.48
CA ALA A 189 -23.20 9.18 9.75
C ALA A 189 -21.77 9.03 10.29
N VAL A 190 -21.09 10.16 10.52
CA VAL A 190 -19.73 10.20 11.03
C VAL A 190 -19.74 10.67 12.46
N LYS A 191 -19.12 9.90 13.36
CA LYS A 191 -18.74 10.32 14.70
C LYS A 191 -17.23 10.15 14.81
N ALA A 192 -16.54 11.22 15.14
CA ALA A 192 -15.10 11.17 15.36
C ALA A 192 -14.77 11.83 16.71
N GLU A 193 -13.78 11.28 17.37
CA GLU A 193 -13.24 11.81 18.62
C GLU A 193 -11.72 11.90 18.50
N SER A 194 -11.18 13.06 18.83
CA SER A 194 -9.74 13.27 18.85
C SER A 194 -9.14 12.79 20.19
N SER A 195 -7.82 12.55 20.21
CA SER A 195 -7.09 12.18 21.43
C SER A 195 -7.14 13.26 22.52
N ILE A 196 -7.52 14.49 22.17
CA ILE A 196 -7.69 15.61 23.10
C ILE A 196 -9.16 15.84 23.48
N GLY A 197 -10.06 14.91 23.12
CA GLY A 197 -11.49 14.95 23.49
C GLY A 197 -12.37 15.82 22.60
N GLU A 198 -11.86 16.36 21.50
CA GLU A 198 -12.71 17.05 20.52
C GLU A 198 -13.61 16.06 19.81
N GLN A 199 -14.89 16.38 19.70
CA GLN A 199 -15.88 15.53 19.06
C GLN A 199 -16.44 16.17 17.79
N LEU A 200 -16.50 15.41 16.72
CA LEU A 200 -17.16 15.75 15.48
C LEU A 200 -18.32 14.80 15.23
N ARG A 201 -19.49 15.34 14.99
CA ARG A 201 -20.66 14.59 14.49
C ARG A 201 -21.19 15.24 13.22
N LYS A 202 -21.32 14.44 12.17
CA LYS A 202 -21.92 14.81 10.89
C LYS A 202 -22.82 13.68 10.42
N ASP A 203 -24.04 14.04 10.04
CA ASP A 203 -25.00 13.13 9.43
C ASP A 203 -25.11 13.48 7.92
N ASP A 204 -25.55 12.52 7.11
CA ASP A 204 -25.73 12.66 5.64
C ASP A 204 -24.45 13.06 4.87
N VAL A 205 -23.33 12.48 5.23
CA VAL A 205 -22.07 12.68 4.53
C VAL A 205 -22.01 11.75 3.31
N PRO A 206 -21.93 12.28 2.06
CA PRO A 206 -21.90 11.44 0.86
C PRO A 206 -20.52 10.78 0.61
N LEU A 207 -19.49 11.31 1.23
CA LEU A 207 -18.11 10.86 1.08
C LEU A 207 -17.35 11.11 2.40
N MET A 208 -16.67 10.09 2.87
CA MET A 208 -15.68 10.21 3.95
C MET A 208 -14.34 9.67 3.48
N PHE A 209 -13.29 10.37 3.83
CA PHE A 209 -11.93 10.02 3.46
C PHE A 209 -11.00 10.26 4.65
N THR A 210 -10.21 9.24 5.00
CA THR A 210 -9.19 9.31 6.04
C THR A 210 -7.82 9.03 5.43
N SER A 211 -6.88 9.94 5.63
CA SER A 211 -5.50 9.79 5.15
C SER A 211 -4.54 9.56 6.29
N ASN A 212 -3.65 8.58 6.13
CA ASN A 212 -2.51 8.33 7.01
C ASN A 212 -1.23 8.97 6.46
N THR A 213 -1.28 9.56 5.27
CA THR A 213 -0.14 10.16 4.58
C THR A 213 -0.39 11.62 4.23
N ASN A 214 0.71 12.40 4.10
CA ASN A 214 0.69 13.74 3.55
C ASN A 214 1.89 13.86 2.57
N PRO A 215 1.70 14.12 1.27
CA PRO A 215 0.40 14.29 0.59
C PRO A 215 -0.41 12.98 0.54
N TRP A 216 -1.74 13.12 0.34
CA TRP A 216 -2.67 12.00 0.29
C TRP A 216 -2.90 11.46 -1.14
N THR A 217 -2.31 12.09 -2.16
CA THR A 217 -2.37 11.70 -3.59
C THR A 217 -0.99 11.65 -4.22
#